data_6fa14d4bf421009d636d18dc7183ec06
#
_entry.id   6fa14d4bf421009d636d18dc7183ec06
#
_cell.length_a   1.000
_cell.length_b   1.000
_cell.length_c   1.000
_cell.angle_alpha   90.00
_cell.angle_beta   90.00
_cell.angle_gamma   90.00
#
_symmetry.space_group_name_H-M   'P 1'
#
loop_
_entity.id
_entity.type
_entity.pdbx_description
1 polymer ?
#
loop_
_entity_poly.entity_id
_entity_poly.type
_entity_poly.pdbx_seq_one_letter_code
_entity_poly.pdbx_strand_id
1 'polypeptide(L)'
;MARDGWLCIGLLLGAIAGLAQDASAQANGRQLDVQVNLPYAVQFGFGSYDVGGLSVNVFRVPLQHTFALGQDEDAWRLALTAYLGYGHFSFETSVFGPKVTASEDFVFALPQAELQIPIRQWWTVKPYLAAGFGKTFNGSSAVEGPPGGQVQVEEDFVFLYSAGISNLFEFHVQNFLLSVGSRLAAAGDATIGRPGNTNYGTLQNGLEVRHPLGFDVKGFLPDVGVSFIYYYFFPSAKFSLPGESPLEVSNQFEFGINVGSATPAKLWIFNNPRLGVSYRFGDDLTGVRAQFGFPF
;
A
#
# COMPACT_ATOMS: atom_id res chain seq x y z
N MET A 1 20.88 -31.38 -3.05
CA MET A 1 20.93 -30.14 -2.27
C MET A 1 19.62 -29.34 -2.41
N ALA A 2 18.47 -29.90 -2.05
CA ALA A 2 17.17 -29.24 -2.22
C ALA A 2 16.23 -29.41 -0.99
N ARG A 3 16.79 -29.74 0.18
CA ARG A 3 15.94 -30.05 1.37
C ARG A 3 15.80 -28.90 2.37
N ASP A 4 16.65 -27.89 2.29
CA ASP A 4 16.69 -26.85 3.34
C ASP A 4 15.86 -25.59 3.01
N GLY A 5 15.37 -25.48 1.78
CA GLY A 5 14.53 -24.34 1.37
C GLY A 5 13.11 -24.33 1.95
N TRP A 6 12.58 -25.47 2.34
CA TRP A 6 11.21 -25.59 2.86
C TRP A 6 11.06 -25.15 4.32
N LEU A 7 12.13 -25.20 5.09
CA LEU A 7 12.12 -24.80 6.51
C LEU A 7 11.98 -23.28 6.68
N CYS A 8 12.56 -22.48 5.79
CA CYS A 8 12.44 -21.01 5.83
C CYS A 8 11.03 -20.51 5.48
N ILE A 9 10.33 -21.20 4.57
CA ILE A 9 8.95 -20.84 4.17
C ILE A 9 7.98 -21.18 5.32
N GLY A 10 8.18 -22.28 6.01
CA GLY A 10 7.36 -22.67 7.16
C GLY A 10 7.49 -21.70 8.35
N LEU A 11 8.68 -21.15 8.60
CA LEU A 11 8.92 -20.17 9.65
C LEU A 11 8.31 -18.80 9.34
N LEU A 12 8.30 -18.38 8.08
CA LEU A 12 7.64 -17.14 7.67
C LEU A 12 6.11 -17.22 7.81
N LEU A 13 5.50 -18.33 7.42
CA LEU A 13 4.07 -18.57 7.58
C LEU A 13 3.64 -18.68 9.05
N GLY A 14 4.48 -19.25 9.90
CA GLY A 14 4.25 -19.31 11.35
C GLY A 14 4.30 -17.95 12.04
N ALA A 15 5.19 -17.05 11.59
CA ALA A 15 5.28 -15.69 12.12
C ALA A 15 4.06 -14.83 11.74
N ILE A 16 3.49 -15.04 10.54
CA ILE A 16 2.29 -14.32 10.08
C ILE A 16 1.04 -14.76 10.87
N ALA A 17 0.93 -16.03 11.24
CA ALA A 17 -0.21 -16.55 12.01
C ALA A 17 -0.21 -16.11 13.49
N GLY A 18 0.95 -15.80 14.07
CA GLY A 18 1.08 -15.35 15.46
C GLY A 18 0.73 -13.88 15.69
N LEU A 19 0.70 -13.05 14.65
CA LEU A 19 0.44 -11.62 14.75
C LEU A 19 -1.06 -11.24 14.67
N ALA A 20 -1.95 -12.22 14.45
CA ALA A 20 -3.38 -11.98 14.26
C ALA A 20 -4.23 -12.06 15.55
N GLN A 21 -3.63 -12.26 16.71
CA GLN A 21 -4.38 -12.40 17.96
C GLN A 21 -3.99 -11.31 18.97
N ASP A 22 -4.62 -10.15 18.89
CA ASP A 22 -4.99 -9.33 20.06
C ASP A 22 -5.63 -8.02 19.58
N ALA A 23 -6.92 -8.07 19.30
CA ALA A 23 -7.71 -6.88 19.05
C ALA A 23 -8.92 -6.87 19.98
N SER A 24 -8.75 -6.36 21.20
CA SER A 24 -9.89 -5.87 21.98
C SER A 24 -9.43 -4.93 23.11
N ALA A 25 -9.65 -3.64 22.96
CA ALA A 25 -9.73 -2.71 24.08
C ALA A 25 -10.80 -1.67 23.80
N GLN A 26 -11.80 -1.66 24.64
CA GLN A 26 -12.97 -0.79 24.62
C GLN A 26 -12.61 0.66 24.92
N ALA A 27 -13.24 1.56 24.18
CA ALA A 27 -13.23 2.99 24.42
C ALA A 27 -14.23 3.38 25.54
N ASN A 28 -13.77 4.12 26.50
CA ASN A 28 -14.62 4.91 27.41
C ASN A 28 -14.16 6.37 27.38
N GLY A 29 -15.07 7.26 27.02
CA GLY A 29 -14.90 8.71 27.05
C GLY A 29 -15.06 9.34 25.68
N ARG A 30 -16.01 10.25 25.54
CA ARG A 30 -16.28 11.02 24.31
C ARG A 30 -15.08 11.92 23.96
N GLN A 31 -14.03 11.34 23.39
CA GLN A 31 -13.08 12.05 22.58
C GLN A 31 -13.58 11.94 21.14
N LEU A 32 -13.59 13.05 20.43
CA LEU A 32 -13.77 13.09 18.98
C LEU A 32 -12.46 12.55 18.39
N ASP A 33 -12.24 11.25 18.49
CA ASP A 33 -11.04 10.58 18.00
C ASP A 33 -11.28 10.25 16.53
N VAL A 34 -10.80 11.11 15.64
CA VAL A 34 -10.58 10.73 14.25
C VAL A 34 -9.33 9.86 14.27
N GLN A 35 -9.51 8.58 14.39
CA GLN A 35 -8.39 7.65 14.36
C GLN A 35 -8.00 7.40 12.89
N VAL A 36 -7.00 8.15 12.44
CA VAL A 36 -6.38 7.95 11.15
C VAL A 36 -5.62 6.63 11.19
N ASN A 37 -6.07 5.69 10.35
CA ASN A 37 -5.40 4.40 10.23
C ASN A 37 -4.20 4.54 9.29
N LEU A 38 -3.06 4.98 9.84
CA LEU A 38 -1.84 5.27 9.08
C LEU A 38 -1.33 4.08 8.25
N PRO A 39 -1.35 2.81 8.72
CA PRO A 39 -0.97 1.66 7.91
C PRO A 39 -1.79 1.51 6.63
N TYR A 40 -3.09 1.77 6.68
CA TYR A 40 -3.92 1.74 5.48
C TYR A 40 -3.60 2.87 4.51
N ALA A 41 -3.35 4.08 5.03
CA ALA A 41 -2.96 5.22 4.21
C ALA A 41 -1.67 4.93 3.42
N VAL A 42 -0.70 4.29 4.06
CA VAL A 42 0.55 3.84 3.40
C VAL A 42 0.26 2.85 2.27
N GLN A 43 -0.77 2.01 2.39
CA GLN A 43 -1.18 1.04 1.37
C GLN A 43 -1.94 1.68 0.20
N PHE A 44 -2.57 2.83 0.40
CA PHE A 44 -3.28 3.49 -0.69
C PHE A 44 -2.33 3.93 -1.82
N GLY A 45 -1.11 4.31 -1.48
CA GLY A 45 -0.10 4.74 -2.45
C GLY A 45 -0.28 6.22 -2.84
N PHE A 46 0.40 6.64 -3.90
CA PHE A 46 0.37 8.04 -4.36
C PHE A 46 -0.98 8.37 -5.01
N GLY A 47 -1.84 9.11 -4.33
CA GLY A 47 -3.16 9.42 -4.87
C GLY A 47 -4.04 10.26 -3.95
N SER A 48 -5.25 10.50 -4.42
CA SER A 48 -6.34 11.14 -3.69
C SER A 48 -7.51 10.17 -3.60
N TYR A 49 -8.03 9.99 -2.41
CA TYR A 49 -9.06 9.01 -2.10
C TYR A 49 -10.17 9.67 -1.29
N ASP A 50 -11.37 9.17 -1.47
CA ASP A 50 -12.53 9.42 -0.62
C ASP A 50 -12.93 8.10 0.04
N VAL A 51 -13.10 8.12 1.36
CA VAL A 51 -13.55 6.97 2.15
C VAL A 51 -14.77 7.41 2.94
N GLY A 52 -15.96 7.26 2.34
CA GLY A 52 -17.23 7.65 2.97
C GLY A 52 -17.28 9.11 3.41
N GLY A 53 -16.70 10.03 2.62
CA GLY A 53 -16.60 11.46 2.94
C GLY A 53 -15.32 11.88 3.67
N LEU A 54 -14.46 10.92 4.08
CA LEU A 54 -13.11 11.23 4.53
C LEU A 54 -12.18 11.38 3.32
N SER A 55 -11.70 12.57 3.07
CA SER A 55 -10.69 12.82 2.02
C SER A 55 -9.30 12.43 2.52
N VAL A 56 -8.60 11.61 1.75
CA VAL A 56 -7.25 11.10 2.05
C VAL A 56 -6.34 11.38 0.87
N ASN A 57 -5.38 12.25 1.05
CA ASN A 57 -4.36 12.54 0.05
C ASN A 57 -3.03 11.94 0.48
N VAL A 58 -2.42 11.11 -0.34
CA VAL A 58 -1.15 10.46 -0.04
C VAL A 58 -0.15 10.71 -1.16
N PHE A 59 1.02 11.17 -0.82
CA PHE A 59 2.18 11.30 -1.71
C PHE A 59 3.24 10.30 -1.27
N ARG A 60 3.46 9.26 -2.07
CA ARG A 60 4.44 8.21 -1.77
C ARG A 60 5.38 7.99 -2.94
N VAL A 61 6.67 8.16 -2.70
CA VAL A 61 7.72 7.93 -3.71
C VAL A 61 8.51 6.67 -3.34
N PRO A 62 8.56 5.64 -4.20
CA PRO A 62 9.43 4.49 -4.04
C PRO A 62 10.81 4.80 -4.59
N LEU A 63 11.83 4.74 -3.75
CA LEU A 63 13.24 4.76 -4.17
C LEU A 63 13.75 3.33 -4.09
N GLN A 64 13.96 2.67 -5.24
CA GLN A 64 14.30 1.25 -5.30
C GLN A 64 15.65 1.02 -5.98
N HIS A 65 16.43 0.11 -5.40
CA HIS A 65 17.61 -0.45 -6.02
C HIS A 65 17.61 -1.97 -5.93
N THR A 66 18.00 -2.65 -7.01
CA THR A 66 18.00 -4.12 -7.08
C THR A 66 19.43 -4.63 -7.32
N PHE A 67 19.84 -5.55 -6.49
CA PHE A 67 21.15 -6.22 -6.53
C PHE A 67 20.96 -7.66 -7.04
N ALA A 68 21.75 -8.09 -8.02
CA ALA A 68 21.86 -9.50 -8.37
C ALA A 68 22.72 -10.22 -7.31
N LEU A 69 22.26 -11.37 -6.82
CA LEU A 69 22.97 -12.20 -5.84
C LEU A 69 23.76 -13.35 -6.49
N GLY A 70 23.92 -13.33 -7.80
CA GLY A 70 24.67 -14.30 -8.61
C GLY A 70 24.97 -13.75 -9.99
N GLN A 71 25.67 -14.54 -10.81
CA GLN A 71 26.06 -14.16 -12.18
C GLN A 71 25.13 -14.74 -13.26
N ASP A 72 24.30 -15.70 -12.90
CA ASP A 72 23.38 -16.38 -13.82
C ASP A 72 22.13 -15.56 -14.07
N GLU A 73 21.48 -15.74 -15.23
CA GLU A 73 20.22 -15.07 -15.56
C GLU A 73 19.09 -15.41 -14.56
N ASP A 74 19.11 -16.64 -14.02
CA ASP A 74 18.18 -17.12 -12.98
C ASP A 74 18.67 -16.83 -11.54
N ALA A 75 19.65 -15.93 -11.38
CA ALA A 75 20.16 -15.57 -10.07
C ALA A 75 19.09 -14.86 -9.22
N TRP A 76 19.11 -15.14 -7.93
CA TRP A 76 18.30 -14.41 -6.97
C TRP A 76 18.65 -12.93 -6.99
N ARG A 77 17.68 -12.08 -6.72
CA ARG A 77 17.88 -10.64 -6.66
C ARG A 77 17.36 -10.11 -5.34
N LEU A 78 18.07 -9.16 -4.75
CA LEU A 78 17.64 -8.43 -3.57
C LEU A 78 17.22 -7.01 -4.00
N ALA A 79 15.95 -6.68 -3.86
CA ALA A 79 15.44 -5.34 -4.06
C ALA A 79 15.32 -4.63 -2.70
N LEU A 80 15.99 -3.51 -2.56
CA LEU A 80 15.84 -2.60 -1.41
C LEU A 80 15.03 -1.40 -1.88
N THR A 81 13.92 -1.14 -1.21
CA THR A 81 13.02 -0.01 -1.52
C THR A 81 12.88 0.86 -0.28
N ALA A 82 13.02 2.17 -0.42
CA ALA A 82 12.63 3.13 0.60
C ALA A 82 11.36 3.84 0.14
N TYR A 83 10.26 3.62 0.83
CA TYR A 83 9.05 4.39 0.64
C TYR A 83 9.10 5.62 1.54
N LEU A 84 9.11 6.79 0.93
CA LEU A 84 9.01 8.07 1.61
C LEU A 84 7.65 8.69 1.26
N GLY A 85 6.94 9.18 2.26
CA GLY A 85 5.62 9.72 2.00
C GLY A 85 5.19 10.82 2.95
N TYR A 86 4.23 11.58 2.44
CA TYR A 86 3.44 12.57 3.15
C TYR A 86 1.97 12.32 2.84
N GLY A 87 1.11 12.54 3.80
CA GLY A 87 -0.33 12.49 3.57
C GLY A 87 -1.08 13.52 4.40
N HIS A 88 -2.30 13.77 3.93
CA HIS A 88 -3.24 14.68 4.55
C HIS A 88 -4.61 14.02 4.59
N PHE A 89 -5.21 14.00 5.77
CA PHE A 89 -6.60 13.62 5.99
C PHE A 89 -7.43 14.85 6.25
N SER A 90 -8.65 14.88 5.70
CA SER A 90 -9.62 15.90 6.04
C SER A 90 -11.03 15.32 6.02
N PHE A 91 -11.81 15.70 7.00
CA PHE A 91 -13.19 15.26 7.19
C PHE A 91 -14.07 16.46 7.54
N GLU A 92 -15.22 16.52 6.90
CA GLU A 92 -16.24 17.51 7.22
C GLU A 92 -17.62 16.85 7.18
N THR A 93 -18.37 16.95 8.28
CA THR A 93 -19.76 16.48 8.36
C THR A 93 -20.66 17.51 9.01
N SER A 94 -21.92 17.53 8.59
CA SER A 94 -22.96 18.41 9.14
C SER A 94 -24.27 17.67 9.41
N VAL A 95 -24.21 16.35 9.66
CA VAL A 95 -25.41 15.52 9.81
C VAL A 95 -26.15 15.88 11.11
N PHE A 96 -27.33 16.53 10.96
CA PHE A 96 -28.32 16.85 12.03
C PHE A 96 -27.80 17.59 13.27
N GLY A 97 -26.70 18.34 13.15
CA GLY A 97 -26.08 19.01 14.29
C GLY A 97 -25.07 20.07 13.89
N PRO A 98 -24.25 20.49 14.85
CA PRO A 98 -23.14 21.38 14.56
C PRO A 98 -22.18 20.74 13.56
N LYS A 99 -21.62 21.56 12.65
CA LYS A 99 -20.59 21.13 11.71
C LYS A 99 -19.36 20.64 12.47
N VAL A 100 -18.90 19.43 12.14
CA VAL A 100 -17.66 18.85 12.67
C VAL A 100 -16.64 18.80 11.55
N THR A 101 -15.47 19.38 11.80
CA THR A 101 -14.33 19.32 10.89
C THR A 101 -13.16 18.68 11.62
N ALA A 102 -12.40 17.85 10.91
CA ALA A 102 -11.15 17.30 11.42
C ALA A 102 -10.12 17.24 10.29
N SER A 103 -8.87 17.49 10.62
CA SER A 103 -7.75 17.32 9.68
C SER A 103 -6.50 16.88 10.40
N GLU A 104 -5.65 16.12 9.72
CA GLU A 104 -4.37 15.65 10.24
C GLU A 104 -3.39 15.44 9.09
N ASP A 105 -2.15 15.83 9.32
CA ASP A 105 -1.03 15.57 8.43
C ASP A 105 -0.18 14.42 8.95
N PHE A 106 0.45 13.68 8.05
CA PHE A 106 1.42 12.65 8.44
C PHE A 106 2.58 12.56 7.44
N VAL A 107 3.73 12.15 7.96
CA VAL A 107 4.89 11.76 7.16
C VAL A 107 5.32 10.36 7.54
N PHE A 108 5.93 9.63 6.61
CA PHE A 108 6.48 8.33 6.92
C PHE A 108 7.70 7.99 6.08
N ALA A 109 8.52 7.09 6.63
CA ALA A 109 9.60 6.43 5.94
C ALA A 109 9.50 4.92 6.22
N LEU A 110 9.36 4.11 5.17
CA LEU A 110 9.18 2.67 5.27
C LEU A 110 10.19 1.95 4.34
N PRO A 111 11.42 1.68 4.80
CA PRO A 111 12.33 0.81 4.10
C PRO A 111 11.81 -0.62 4.03
N GLN A 112 12.00 -1.26 2.86
CA GLN A 112 11.60 -2.62 2.53
C GLN A 112 12.76 -3.37 1.89
N ALA A 113 12.93 -4.62 2.28
CA ALA A 113 13.79 -5.59 1.61
C ALA A 113 12.92 -6.70 0.99
N GLU A 114 13.11 -6.97 -0.29
CA GLU A 114 12.39 -7.98 -1.05
C GLU A 114 13.39 -8.90 -1.75
N LEU A 115 13.25 -10.21 -1.54
CA LEU A 115 14.05 -11.22 -2.22
C LEU A 115 13.27 -11.76 -3.41
N GLN A 116 13.80 -11.57 -4.63
CA GLN A 116 13.19 -12.08 -5.86
C GLN A 116 13.83 -13.41 -6.22
N ILE A 117 13.04 -14.47 -6.16
CA ILE A 117 13.44 -15.87 -6.37
C ILE A 117 12.78 -16.37 -7.66
N PRO A 118 13.49 -16.46 -8.79
CA PRO A 118 12.96 -17.06 -9.99
C PRO A 118 12.84 -18.59 -9.80
N ILE A 119 11.62 -19.10 -9.79
CA ILE A 119 11.34 -20.54 -9.72
C ILE A 119 11.35 -21.15 -11.12
N ARG A 120 10.86 -20.40 -12.09
CA ARG A 120 10.87 -20.70 -13.52
C ARG A 120 11.03 -19.38 -14.28
N GLN A 121 11.34 -19.43 -15.56
CA GLN A 121 11.43 -18.24 -16.41
C GLN A 121 10.15 -17.39 -16.44
N TRP A 122 9.01 -18.02 -16.17
CA TRP A 122 7.69 -17.38 -16.14
C TRP A 122 7.12 -17.24 -14.73
N TRP A 123 7.84 -17.63 -13.66
CA TRP A 123 7.35 -17.57 -12.28
C TRP A 123 8.42 -17.09 -11.29
N THR A 124 8.15 -15.99 -10.64
CA THR A 124 9.00 -15.43 -9.59
C THR A 124 8.23 -15.33 -8.27
N VAL A 125 8.85 -15.75 -7.18
CA VAL A 125 8.35 -15.62 -5.80
C VAL A 125 9.13 -14.50 -5.12
N LYS A 126 8.42 -13.60 -4.41
CA LYS A 126 9.00 -12.39 -3.81
C LYS A 126 8.57 -12.21 -2.36
N PRO A 127 9.20 -12.90 -1.38
CA PRO A 127 9.03 -12.57 0.02
C PRO A 127 9.65 -11.20 0.34
N TYR A 128 9.00 -10.44 1.23
CA TYR A 128 9.50 -9.14 1.66
C TYR A 128 9.23 -8.86 3.13
N LEU A 129 10.05 -7.97 3.69
CA LEU A 129 9.89 -7.37 5.00
C LEU A 129 10.07 -5.85 4.89
N ALA A 130 9.24 -5.10 5.60
CA ALA A 130 9.34 -3.65 5.71
C ALA A 130 9.16 -3.23 7.16
N ALA A 131 9.97 -2.27 7.61
CA ALA A 131 9.83 -1.67 8.92
C ALA A 131 10.28 -0.21 8.86
N GLY A 132 9.56 0.67 9.53
CA GLY A 132 9.85 2.10 9.46
C GLY A 132 9.07 2.89 10.48
N PHE A 133 9.01 4.20 10.26
CA PHE A 133 8.36 5.11 11.18
C PHE A 133 7.47 6.10 10.44
N GLY A 134 6.40 6.50 11.13
CA GLY A 134 5.54 7.60 10.75
C GLY A 134 5.39 8.59 11.91
N LYS A 135 5.03 9.80 11.58
CA LYS A 135 4.66 10.83 12.54
C LYS A 135 3.43 11.56 12.03
N THR A 136 2.45 11.71 12.89
CA THR A 136 1.29 12.59 12.67
C THR A 136 1.57 13.96 13.27
N PHE A 137 1.02 15.00 12.69
CA PHE A 137 1.19 16.38 13.15
C PHE A 137 0.07 17.28 12.57
N ASN A 138 -0.01 18.52 13.06
CA ASN A 138 -1.05 19.48 12.67
C ASN A 138 -2.49 18.96 12.83
N GLY A 139 -2.70 18.00 13.73
CA GLY A 139 -4.04 17.47 13.99
C GLY A 139 -4.95 18.54 14.60
N SER A 140 -6.12 18.76 14.00
CA SER A 140 -7.14 19.67 14.48
C SER A 140 -8.52 19.06 14.35
N SER A 141 -9.37 19.25 15.37
CA SER A 141 -10.79 18.99 15.26
C SER A 141 -11.57 20.19 15.80
N ALA A 142 -12.63 20.57 15.11
CA ALA A 142 -13.50 21.66 15.52
C ALA A 142 -14.97 21.24 15.42
N VAL A 143 -15.76 21.68 16.40
CA VAL A 143 -17.22 21.55 16.41
C VAL A 143 -17.80 22.97 16.39
N GLU A 144 -18.52 23.31 15.33
CA GLU A 144 -19.19 24.60 15.20
C GLU A 144 -20.55 24.56 15.95
N GLY A 145 -20.78 25.50 16.85
CA GLY A 145 -22.02 25.65 17.61
C GLY A 145 -21.81 25.68 19.13
N PRO A 146 -22.77 26.20 19.92
CA PRO A 146 -22.64 26.24 21.37
C PRO A 146 -22.92 24.86 22.02
N PRO A 147 -22.03 24.34 22.88
CA PRO A 147 -20.71 24.88 23.20
C PRO A 147 -19.64 24.37 22.21
N GLY A 148 -19.31 25.19 21.21
CA GLY A 148 -18.24 24.88 20.23
C GLY A 148 -16.86 24.79 20.90
N GLY A 149 -15.98 23.99 20.35
CA GLY A 149 -14.61 23.84 20.84
C GLY A 149 -13.68 23.38 19.74
N GLN A 150 -12.44 23.84 19.80
CA GLN A 150 -11.34 23.28 19.03
C GLN A 150 -10.50 22.37 19.93
N VAL A 151 -10.23 21.18 19.47
CA VAL A 151 -9.33 20.26 20.14
C VAL A 151 -8.12 20.06 19.24
N GLN A 152 -6.94 20.34 19.73
CA GLN A 152 -5.70 19.92 19.06
C GLN A 152 -5.53 18.41 19.28
N VAL A 153 -5.35 17.69 18.19
CA VAL A 153 -4.99 16.28 18.25
C VAL A 153 -3.49 16.19 18.54
N GLU A 154 -3.12 15.38 19.53
CA GLU A 154 -1.71 15.20 19.90
C GLU A 154 -0.94 14.53 18.75
N GLU A 155 0.30 14.99 18.55
CA GLU A 155 1.23 14.39 17.59
C GLU A 155 1.64 12.99 18.05
N ASP A 156 1.49 12.00 17.19
CA ASP A 156 1.87 10.62 17.47
C ASP A 156 3.09 10.19 16.64
N PHE A 157 3.99 9.47 17.28
CA PHE A 157 5.09 8.78 16.62
C PHE A 157 4.76 7.29 16.54
N VAL A 158 4.78 6.74 15.34
CA VAL A 158 4.26 5.42 15.03
C VAL A 158 5.34 4.56 14.39
N PHE A 159 5.55 3.36 14.90
CA PHE A 159 6.35 2.34 14.24
C PHE A 159 5.47 1.58 13.24
N LEU A 160 5.89 1.53 11.98
CA LEU A 160 5.20 0.86 10.88
C LEU A 160 5.92 -0.44 10.52
N TYR A 161 5.18 -1.50 10.26
CA TYR A 161 5.76 -2.75 9.79
C TYR A 161 4.85 -3.46 8.77
N SER A 162 5.49 -4.23 7.89
CA SER A 162 4.80 -5.09 6.93
C SER A 162 5.66 -6.28 6.56
N ALA A 163 5.04 -7.41 6.34
CA ALA A 163 5.66 -8.61 5.81
C ALA A 163 4.73 -9.29 4.82
N GLY A 164 5.27 -9.92 3.80
CA GLY A 164 4.42 -10.62 2.84
C GLY A 164 5.21 -11.44 1.84
N ILE A 165 4.45 -12.10 0.98
CA ILE A 165 4.95 -12.88 -0.14
C ILE A 165 4.13 -12.57 -1.38
N SER A 166 4.80 -12.29 -2.49
CA SER A 166 4.15 -12.11 -3.79
C SER A 166 4.57 -13.23 -4.73
N ASN A 167 3.66 -13.60 -5.62
CA ASN A 167 3.93 -14.43 -6.78
C ASN A 167 3.67 -13.61 -8.03
N LEU A 168 4.57 -13.67 -8.99
CA LEU A 168 4.43 -13.06 -10.29
C LEU A 168 4.62 -14.12 -11.37
N PHE A 169 3.62 -14.25 -12.23
CA PHE A 169 3.65 -15.11 -13.42
C PHE A 169 3.63 -14.23 -14.66
N GLU A 170 4.56 -14.45 -15.58
CA GLU A 170 4.70 -13.67 -16.82
C GLU A 170 4.71 -14.59 -18.03
N PHE A 171 3.80 -14.35 -18.97
CA PHE A 171 3.63 -15.14 -20.17
C PHE A 171 3.66 -14.26 -21.40
N HIS A 172 4.49 -14.64 -22.38
CA HIS A 172 4.50 -14.00 -23.69
C HIS A 172 3.51 -14.72 -24.61
N VAL A 173 2.51 -14.00 -25.06
CA VAL A 173 1.49 -14.49 -26.01
C VAL A 173 1.49 -13.58 -27.21
N GLN A 174 2.11 -14.03 -28.30
CA GLN A 174 2.37 -13.21 -29.50
C GLN A 174 3.17 -11.93 -29.11
N ASN A 175 2.59 -10.76 -29.33
CA ASN A 175 3.20 -9.47 -29.00
C ASN A 175 2.77 -8.94 -27.62
N PHE A 176 1.98 -9.71 -26.85
CA PHE A 176 1.52 -9.32 -25.54
C PHE A 176 2.38 -9.95 -24.44
N LEU A 177 2.63 -9.19 -23.40
CA LEU A 177 3.10 -9.73 -22.11
C LEU A 177 1.93 -9.72 -21.15
N LEU A 178 1.53 -10.92 -20.72
CA LEU A 178 0.50 -11.15 -19.74
C LEU A 178 1.16 -11.40 -18.38
N SER A 179 0.87 -10.57 -17.38
CA SER A 179 1.36 -10.73 -16.01
C SER A 179 0.20 -11.02 -15.07
N VAL A 180 0.33 -12.06 -14.26
CA VAL A 180 -0.62 -12.41 -13.19
C VAL A 180 0.14 -12.32 -11.88
N GLY A 181 -0.36 -11.51 -10.95
CA GLY A 181 0.23 -11.30 -9.64
C GLY A 181 -0.70 -11.72 -8.52
N SER A 182 -0.12 -12.27 -7.45
CA SER A 182 -0.83 -12.54 -6.20
C SER A 182 0.08 -12.17 -5.04
N ARG A 183 -0.44 -11.44 -4.04
CA ARG A 183 0.30 -11.06 -2.83
C ARG A 183 -0.54 -11.34 -1.60
N LEU A 184 0.06 -12.01 -0.63
CA LEU A 184 -0.43 -12.11 0.73
C LEU A 184 0.49 -11.31 1.64
N ALA A 185 -0.07 -10.41 2.43
CA ALA A 185 0.71 -9.56 3.32
C ALA A 185 0.01 -9.36 4.66
N ALA A 186 0.81 -9.13 5.70
CA ALA A 186 0.38 -8.59 6.97
C ALA A 186 1.08 -7.24 7.18
N ALA A 187 0.35 -6.26 7.70
CA ALA A 187 0.89 -4.96 8.02
C ALA A 187 0.23 -4.40 9.28
N GLY A 188 0.87 -3.43 9.89
CA GLY A 188 0.35 -2.79 11.08
C GLY A 188 1.21 -1.65 11.56
N ASP A 189 0.77 -1.09 12.65
CA ASP A 189 1.48 -0.04 13.38
C ASP A 189 1.55 -0.35 14.88
N ALA A 190 2.48 0.34 15.54
CA ALA A 190 2.58 0.40 16.99
C ALA A 190 2.85 1.85 17.39
N THR A 191 1.90 2.48 18.04
CA THR A 191 2.07 3.85 18.55
C THR A 191 2.99 3.84 19.75
N ILE A 192 4.02 4.67 19.74
CA ILE A 192 5.00 4.75 20.83
C ILE A 192 4.41 5.60 21.95
N GLY A 193 4.21 4.98 23.11
CA GLY A 193 3.70 5.67 24.31
C GLY A 193 2.20 5.58 24.55
N ARG A 194 1.45 4.95 23.67
CA ARG A 194 -0.01 4.74 23.83
C ARG A 194 -0.43 3.30 23.51
N PRO A 195 -1.44 2.74 24.17
CA PRO A 195 -2.05 1.50 23.74
C PRO A 195 -2.91 1.77 22.47
N GLY A 196 -2.58 1.12 21.39
CA GLY A 196 -3.32 1.18 20.14
C GLY A 196 -2.46 0.66 19.01
N ASN A 197 -2.72 -0.56 18.56
CA ASN A 197 -2.03 -1.15 17.43
C ASN A 197 -3.08 -1.51 16.39
N THR A 198 -2.85 -1.13 15.15
CA THR A 198 -3.66 -1.61 14.04
C THR A 198 -2.91 -2.71 13.32
N ASN A 199 -3.56 -3.85 13.18
CA ASN A 199 -3.04 -4.99 12.43
C ASN A 199 -4.07 -5.42 11.40
N TYR A 200 -3.61 -5.72 10.19
CA TYR A 200 -4.47 -6.26 9.14
C TYR A 200 -3.67 -7.16 8.20
N GLY A 201 -4.39 -8.07 7.55
CA GLY A 201 -3.89 -8.83 6.42
C GLY A 201 -4.44 -8.28 5.10
N THR A 202 -3.72 -8.47 4.02
CA THR A 202 -4.22 -8.19 2.67
C THR A 202 -3.96 -9.37 1.75
N LEU A 203 -4.97 -9.72 0.95
CA LEU A 203 -4.81 -10.55 -0.23
C LEU A 203 -5.01 -9.65 -1.45
N GLN A 204 -4.03 -9.61 -2.33
CA GLN A 204 -4.08 -8.85 -3.57
C GLN A 204 -3.91 -9.81 -4.74
N ASN A 205 -4.77 -9.70 -5.75
CA ASN A 205 -4.65 -10.44 -7.00
C ASN A 205 -4.75 -9.48 -8.17
N GLY A 206 -3.85 -9.58 -9.11
CA GLY A 206 -3.77 -8.65 -10.23
C GLY A 206 -3.52 -9.33 -11.55
N LEU A 207 -3.99 -8.68 -12.60
CA LEU A 207 -3.75 -9.01 -13.98
C LEU A 207 -3.25 -7.75 -14.70
N GLU A 208 -2.19 -7.88 -15.48
CA GLU A 208 -1.72 -6.83 -16.39
C GLU A 208 -1.49 -7.41 -17.78
N VAL A 209 -1.93 -6.67 -18.78
CA VAL A 209 -1.64 -6.95 -20.19
C VAL A 209 -0.86 -5.79 -20.75
N ARG A 210 0.33 -6.06 -21.31
CA ARG A 210 1.20 -5.06 -21.93
C ARG A 210 1.36 -5.33 -23.42
N HIS A 211 1.40 -4.27 -24.22
CA HIS A 211 1.60 -4.33 -25.65
C HIS A 211 2.62 -3.28 -26.09
N PRO A 212 3.71 -3.66 -26.82
CA PRO A 212 4.64 -2.70 -27.38
C PRO A 212 3.97 -1.89 -28.50
N LEU A 213 4.25 -0.59 -28.56
CA LEU A 213 3.63 0.32 -29.52
C LEU A 213 4.26 0.24 -30.93
N GLY A 214 5.30 -0.58 -31.11
CA GLY A 214 5.89 -0.90 -32.42
C GLY A 214 6.80 0.18 -33.01
N PHE A 215 7.17 1.21 -32.25
CA PHE A 215 8.14 2.22 -32.68
C PHE A 215 9.26 2.38 -31.64
N ASP A 216 10.44 2.75 -32.11
CA ASP A 216 11.63 2.98 -31.30
C ASP A 216 11.91 4.48 -31.13
N VAL A 217 12.19 4.91 -29.91
CA VAL A 217 12.62 6.27 -29.59
C VAL A 217 14.00 6.19 -28.94
N LYS A 218 15.06 6.21 -29.74
CA LYS A 218 16.45 6.17 -29.28
C LYS A 218 16.78 4.95 -28.40
N GLY A 219 16.32 3.77 -28.79
CA GLY A 219 16.52 2.52 -28.04
C GLY A 219 15.48 2.26 -26.97
N PHE A 220 14.55 3.18 -26.77
CA PHE A 220 13.38 3.00 -25.89
C PHE A 220 12.21 2.49 -26.76
N LEU A 221 11.73 1.29 -26.47
CA LEU A 221 10.56 0.68 -27.14
C LEU A 221 9.31 0.91 -26.25
N PRO A 222 8.52 1.95 -26.49
CA PRO A 222 7.36 2.21 -25.68
C PRO A 222 6.38 1.06 -25.68
N ASP A 223 5.84 0.75 -24.52
CA ASP A 223 4.70 -0.15 -24.36
C ASP A 223 3.60 0.51 -23.53
N VAL A 224 2.37 0.07 -23.72
CA VAL A 224 1.23 0.42 -22.91
C VAL A 224 0.75 -0.81 -22.15
N GLY A 225 0.44 -0.64 -20.87
CA GLY A 225 -0.12 -1.65 -20.00
C GLY A 225 -1.50 -1.28 -19.50
N VAL A 226 -2.37 -2.27 -19.40
CA VAL A 226 -3.67 -2.15 -18.74
C VAL A 226 -3.68 -3.16 -17.60
N SER A 227 -4.06 -2.72 -16.41
CA SER A 227 -4.06 -3.56 -15.21
C SER A 227 -5.41 -3.56 -14.52
N PHE A 228 -5.73 -4.68 -13.88
CA PHE A 228 -6.84 -4.83 -12.97
C PHE A 228 -6.34 -5.52 -11.72
N ILE A 229 -6.64 -4.96 -10.52
CA ILE A 229 -6.19 -5.50 -9.24
C ILE A 229 -7.38 -5.57 -8.29
N TYR A 230 -7.52 -6.69 -7.60
CA TYR A 230 -8.44 -6.91 -6.51
C TYR A 230 -7.67 -6.93 -5.19
N TYR A 231 -8.19 -6.22 -4.17
CA TYR A 231 -7.67 -6.17 -2.81
C TYR A 231 -8.73 -6.68 -1.85
N TYR A 232 -8.34 -7.57 -0.95
CA TYR A 232 -9.15 -8.02 0.16
C TYR A 232 -8.41 -7.77 1.47
N PHE A 233 -9.03 -7.04 2.41
CA PHE A 233 -8.48 -6.72 3.72
C PHE A 233 -9.15 -7.58 4.80
N PHE A 234 -8.37 -8.16 5.70
CA PHE A 234 -8.85 -8.99 6.80
C PHE A 234 -8.00 -8.75 8.08
N PRO A 235 -8.59 -8.29 9.21
CA PRO A 235 -9.95 -7.75 9.25
C PRO A 235 -10.13 -6.54 8.32
N SER A 236 -11.39 -6.14 8.09
CA SER A 236 -11.72 -4.94 7.32
C SER A 236 -11.03 -3.70 7.90
N ALA A 237 -10.60 -2.81 7.01
CA ALA A 237 -10.13 -1.49 7.42
C ALA A 237 -11.27 -0.70 8.04
N LYS A 238 -11.09 -0.23 9.27
CA LYS A 238 -12.09 0.56 9.99
C LYS A 238 -11.64 2.01 10.06
N PHE A 239 -12.52 2.90 9.63
CA PHE A 239 -12.34 4.34 9.76
C PHE A 239 -13.41 4.85 10.70
N SER A 240 -13.00 5.34 11.86
CA SER A 240 -13.93 5.89 12.86
C SER A 240 -14.14 7.37 12.57
N LEU A 241 -15.37 7.73 12.24
CA LEU A 241 -15.78 9.12 12.05
C LEU A 241 -16.59 9.60 13.24
N PRO A 242 -16.42 10.85 13.68
CA PRO A 242 -17.16 11.39 14.81
C PRO A 242 -18.66 11.40 14.54
N GLY A 243 -19.42 10.70 15.39
CA GLY A 243 -20.89 10.68 15.33
C GLY A 243 -21.50 9.71 14.30
N GLU A 244 -20.69 8.97 13.57
CA GLU A 244 -21.12 7.97 12.59
C GLU A 244 -20.70 6.56 12.99
N SER A 245 -21.33 5.56 12.37
CA SER A 245 -20.85 4.19 12.47
C SER A 245 -19.50 4.05 11.76
N PRO A 246 -18.55 3.25 12.28
CA PRO A 246 -17.29 3.04 11.60
C PRO A 246 -17.50 2.56 10.17
N LEU A 247 -16.84 3.21 9.22
CA LEU A 247 -16.78 2.74 7.85
C LEU A 247 -15.85 1.52 7.76
N GLU A 248 -16.26 0.50 7.06
CA GLU A 248 -15.50 -0.73 6.90
C GLU A 248 -15.15 -0.96 5.42
N VAL A 249 -13.86 -1.02 5.13
CA VAL A 249 -13.35 -1.30 3.80
C VAL A 249 -12.71 -2.68 3.79
N SER A 250 -13.33 -3.63 3.11
CA SER A 250 -12.84 -5.00 2.96
C SER A 250 -12.41 -5.30 1.53
N ASN A 251 -13.21 -4.89 0.55
CA ASN A 251 -13.04 -5.23 -0.85
C ASN A 251 -12.77 -3.97 -1.67
N GLN A 252 -11.72 -4.00 -2.47
CA GLN A 252 -11.39 -2.92 -3.39
C GLN A 252 -10.98 -3.48 -4.74
N PHE A 253 -11.29 -2.75 -5.76
CA PHE A 253 -10.87 -3.01 -7.14
C PHE A 253 -10.08 -1.82 -7.65
N GLU A 254 -9.11 -2.07 -8.51
CA GLU A 254 -8.32 -1.03 -9.14
C GLU A 254 -8.17 -1.35 -10.63
N PHE A 255 -8.47 -0.37 -11.45
CA PHE A 255 -8.23 -0.41 -12.89
C PHE A 255 -7.20 0.66 -13.24
N GLY A 256 -6.15 0.28 -13.98
CA GLY A 256 -5.06 1.18 -14.30
C GLY A 256 -4.57 1.08 -15.74
N ILE A 257 -4.00 2.19 -16.19
CA ILE A 257 -3.30 2.29 -17.48
C ILE A 257 -1.90 2.84 -17.19
N ASN A 258 -0.89 2.23 -17.75
CA ASN A 258 0.50 2.67 -17.59
C ASN A 258 1.27 2.61 -18.91
N VAL A 259 2.36 3.37 -18.96
CA VAL A 259 3.30 3.41 -20.08
C VAL A 259 4.69 3.11 -19.54
N GLY A 260 5.47 2.33 -20.27
CA GLY A 260 6.83 1.97 -19.93
C GLY A 260 7.63 1.58 -21.15
N SER A 261 8.62 0.72 -20.98
CA SER A 261 9.43 0.17 -22.07
C SER A 261 9.29 -1.35 -22.12
N ALA A 262 9.10 -1.86 -23.34
CA ALA A 262 9.12 -3.30 -23.63
C ALA A 262 10.53 -3.90 -23.51
N THR A 263 11.57 -3.06 -23.62
CA THR A 263 12.96 -3.44 -23.41
C THR A 263 13.49 -2.89 -22.10
N PRO A 264 14.47 -3.56 -21.45
CA PRO A 264 15.12 -3.04 -20.27
C PRO A 264 15.61 -1.61 -20.48
N ALA A 265 15.06 -0.67 -19.74
CA ALA A 265 15.41 0.74 -19.81
C ALA A 265 15.90 1.22 -18.45
N LYS A 266 16.89 2.09 -18.44
CA LYS A 266 17.39 2.71 -17.21
C LYS A 266 17.25 4.23 -17.32
N LEU A 267 16.51 4.82 -16.41
CA LEU A 267 16.37 6.25 -16.30
C LEU A 267 16.91 6.70 -14.95
N TRP A 268 18.14 7.21 -14.94
CA TRP A 268 18.87 7.62 -13.74
C TRP A 268 18.98 6.47 -12.72
N ILE A 269 18.32 6.56 -11.56
CA ILE A 269 18.29 5.51 -10.52
C ILE A 269 17.18 4.47 -10.75
N PHE A 270 16.24 4.72 -11.66
CA PHE A 270 15.11 3.84 -11.91
C PHE A 270 15.43 2.81 -12.97
N ASN A 271 15.22 1.54 -12.65
CA ASN A 271 15.30 0.43 -13.60
C ASN A 271 13.89 0.12 -14.12
N ASN A 272 13.73 0.05 -15.44
CA ASN A 272 12.45 -0.21 -16.10
C ASN A 272 11.31 0.69 -15.59
N PRO A 273 11.47 2.04 -15.60
CA PRO A 273 10.47 2.94 -15.09
C PRO A 273 9.16 2.82 -15.88
N ARG A 274 8.09 2.73 -15.16
CA ARG A 274 6.72 2.75 -15.69
C ARG A 274 5.95 3.82 -14.94
N LEU A 275 5.10 4.54 -15.65
CA LEU A 275 4.25 5.57 -15.07
C LEU A 275 2.84 5.41 -15.61
N GLY A 276 1.88 5.53 -14.75
CA GLY A 276 0.48 5.38 -15.11
C GLY A 276 -0.46 6.05 -14.13
N VAL A 277 -1.72 5.87 -14.38
CA VAL A 277 -2.83 6.31 -13.54
C VAL A 277 -3.79 5.17 -13.36
N SER A 278 -4.37 5.04 -12.16
CA SER A 278 -5.41 4.07 -11.86
C SER A 278 -6.54 4.70 -11.08
N TYR A 279 -7.71 4.08 -11.21
CA TYR A 279 -8.89 4.36 -10.42
C TYR A 279 -9.16 3.17 -9.51
N ARG A 280 -9.25 3.44 -8.19
CA ARG A 280 -9.55 2.46 -7.17
C ARG A 280 -10.97 2.70 -6.65
N PHE A 281 -11.73 1.62 -6.47
CA PHE A 281 -13.11 1.67 -5.99
C PHE A 281 -13.49 0.37 -5.27
N GLY A 282 -14.48 0.44 -4.40
CA GLY A 282 -15.03 -0.71 -3.66
C GLY A 282 -15.40 -0.31 -2.24
N ASP A 283 -16.36 -1.00 -1.67
CA ASP A 283 -17.02 -0.64 -0.42
C ASP A 283 -17.26 0.89 -0.37
N ASP A 284 -16.86 1.58 0.69
CA ASP A 284 -17.03 3.03 0.82
C ASP A 284 -15.81 3.83 0.32
N LEU A 285 -14.93 3.22 -0.52
CA LEU A 285 -13.72 3.85 -1.00
C LEU A 285 -13.76 4.09 -2.51
N THR A 286 -13.39 5.32 -2.90
CA THR A 286 -13.05 5.66 -4.28
C THR A 286 -11.77 6.49 -4.33
N GLY A 287 -11.01 6.44 -5.43
CA GLY A 287 -9.80 7.26 -5.53
C GLY A 287 -9.07 7.14 -6.85
N VAL A 288 -8.25 8.14 -7.12
CA VAL A 288 -7.33 8.17 -8.27
C VAL A 288 -5.90 8.17 -7.76
N ARG A 289 -5.06 7.33 -8.36
CA ARG A 289 -3.64 7.24 -7.96
C ARG A 289 -2.69 7.20 -9.15
N ALA A 290 -1.46 7.66 -8.93
CA ALA A 290 -0.36 7.41 -9.85
C ALA A 290 0.17 5.98 -9.62
N GLN A 291 0.41 5.27 -10.71
CA GLN A 291 1.05 3.95 -10.72
C GLN A 291 2.51 4.06 -11.14
N PHE A 292 3.37 3.31 -10.46
CA PHE A 292 4.79 3.15 -10.79
C PHE A 292 5.09 1.71 -11.26
N GLY A 293 4.21 1.17 -12.10
CA GLY A 293 4.25 -0.20 -12.61
C GLY A 293 3.28 -1.15 -11.92
N PHE A 294 3.31 -2.42 -12.34
CA PHE A 294 2.50 -3.49 -11.78
C PHE A 294 3.08 -3.89 -10.41
N PRO A 295 2.31 -3.92 -9.33
CA PRO A 295 2.84 -3.94 -7.97
C PRO A 295 3.27 -5.32 -7.44
N PHE A 296 3.41 -6.34 -8.31
CA PHE A 296 3.75 -7.71 -7.94
C PHE A 296 5.14 -8.15 -8.34
#